data_011248811334fd56f508f152dcf9f33f
#
_entry.id   011248811334fd56f508f152dcf9f33f
#
_cell.length_a   1.000
_cell.length_b   1.000
_cell.length_c   1.000
_cell.angle_alpha   90.00
_cell.angle_beta   90.00
_cell.angle_gamma   90.00
#
_symmetry.space_group_name_H-M   'P 1'
#
loop_
_entity.id
_entity.type
_entity.pdbx_description
1 polymer ?
#
loop_
_entity_poly.entity_id
_entity_poly.type
_entity_poly.pdbx_seq_one_letter_code
_entity_poly.pdbx_strand_id
1 'polypeptide(L)'
;MTEVKQVNIYKLMIQIKRNNKVFFTLEDFGEGSKLSYQLMDHHYIILKFTTATPIYFEIGDTVEIPDFGYFELTSSYFPKHNDSDGYDYEMQMDAYYMSWKNKICKYRPQHGANETSFKLTTTVGVHMNVILGNLKALGLTYNGKEFSADYTTYNNKAFDVQKRFLIEYGSISILDALNAICSEDALNCEWWIDGSIIYLGYCEMEGQTTFEQDVNVLSMSYSESKSTYITRLYAFGSDRNIPKGYFTGADADVTTDGVATDYLMLPNKEVDSDGFYAKDGYIENVNVVKNDKQAIEGVVMFEDEYPKVESAVSSIKTYDSTVDNED
;
A
#
# COMPACT_ATOMS: atom_id res chain seq x y z
N MET A 1 6.42 -0.83 21.88
CA MET A 1 7.04 0.45 22.27
C MET A 1 8.34 0.56 21.50
N THR A 2 8.27 1.09 20.29
CA THR A 2 9.51 1.43 19.56
C THR A 2 10.01 2.68 20.24
N GLU A 3 10.99 2.51 21.12
CA GLU A 3 11.79 3.63 21.58
C GLU A 3 12.27 4.35 20.33
N VAL A 4 11.81 5.56 20.10
CA VAL A 4 12.49 6.48 19.20
C VAL A 4 13.81 6.78 19.91
N LYS A 5 14.80 5.93 19.72
CA LYS A 5 16.17 6.23 20.06
C LYS A 5 16.54 7.43 19.19
N GLN A 6 16.51 8.58 19.77
CA GLN A 6 17.18 9.73 19.22
C GLN A 6 18.68 9.39 19.23
N VAL A 7 19.11 8.69 18.17
CA VAL A 7 20.53 8.45 17.95
C VAL A 7 21.10 9.83 17.72
N ASN A 8 22.03 10.21 18.57
CA ASN A 8 22.77 11.46 18.44
C ASN A 8 23.67 11.28 17.20
N ILE A 9 23.12 11.53 16.03
CA ILE A 9 23.74 11.32 14.71
C ILE A 9 25.04 12.15 14.60
N TYR A 10 25.20 13.18 15.40
CA TYR A 10 26.37 14.08 15.42
C TYR A 10 27.71 13.43 15.84
N LYS A 11 27.72 12.13 16.17
CA LYS A 11 28.95 11.42 16.56
C LYS A 11 29.14 10.09 15.80
N LEU A 12 28.31 9.83 14.79
CA LEU A 12 28.37 8.59 14.04
C LEU A 12 29.32 8.76 12.85
N MET A 13 30.42 8.02 12.87
CA MET A 13 31.32 7.92 11.73
C MET A 13 30.66 7.01 10.68
N ILE A 14 30.19 7.57 9.57
CA ILE A 14 29.55 6.81 8.50
C ILE A 14 30.56 6.42 7.45
N GLN A 15 30.61 5.13 7.14
CA GLN A 15 31.47 4.59 6.09
C GLN A 15 30.64 4.28 4.84
N ILE A 16 30.89 4.99 3.76
CA ILE A 16 30.33 4.68 2.45
C ILE A 16 31.24 3.68 1.77
N LYS A 17 30.66 2.54 1.35
CA LYS A 17 31.37 1.42 0.77
C LYS A 17 31.07 1.31 -0.72
N ARG A 18 32.08 1.04 -1.52
CA ARG A 18 32.00 0.64 -2.94
C ARG A 18 32.57 -0.76 -3.09
N ASN A 19 31.82 -1.68 -3.64
CA ASN A 19 32.20 -3.09 -3.77
C ASN A 19 32.69 -3.70 -2.43
N ASN A 20 31.96 -3.44 -1.36
CA ASN A 20 32.24 -3.86 0.02
C ASN A 20 33.57 -3.32 0.61
N LYS A 21 34.21 -2.33 -0.01
CA LYS A 21 35.39 -1.66 0.52
C LYS A 21 35.03 -0.23 0.92
N VAL A 22 35.54 0.23 2.04
CA VAL A 22 35.37 1.63 2.45
C VAL A 22 35.94 2.53 1.36
N PHE A 23 35.09 3.34 0.77
CA PHE A 23 35.42 4.29 -0.29
C PHE A 23 35.56 5.70 0.28
N PHE A 24 34.67 6.07 1.19
CA PHE A 24 34.63 7.37 1.82
C PHE A 24 34.16 7.24 3.27
N THR A 25 34.73 8.05 4.17
CA THR A 25 34.29 8.12 5.57
C THR A 25 33.78 9.52 5.84
N LEU A 26 32.55 9.63 6.30
CA LEU A 26 31.91 10.87 6.68
C LEU A 26 31.97 11.01 8.20
N GLU A 27 32.71 12.00 8.68
CA GLU A 27 32.94 12.26 10.10
C GLU A 27 32.00 13.31 10.67
N ASP A 28 31.42 14.15 9.79
CA ASP A 28 30.55 15.26 10.18
C ASP A 28 29.41 15.39 9.15
N PHE A 29 28.20 15.68 9.66
CA PHE A 29 27.00 15.87 8.85
C PHE A 29 26.53 17.30 8.91
N GLY A 30 26.15 17.83 7.76
CA GLY A 30 25.44 19.09 7.67
C GLY A 30 24.04 19.05 8.29
N GLU A 31 23.60 20.19 8.74
CA GLU A 31 22.25 20.42 9.20
C GLU A 31 21.25 20.00 8.10
N GLY A 32 20.19 19.26 8.49
CA GLY A 32 19.19 18.72 7.57
C GLY A 32 19.50 17.35 7.01
N SER A 33 20.61 16.68 7.43
CA SER A 33 20.74 15.23 7.24
C SER A 33 19.65 14.52 8.04
N LYS A 34 18.97 13.56 7.43
CA LYS A 34 17.81 12.90 8.05
C LYS A 34 17.62 11.47 7.55
N LEU A 35 16.99 10.67 8.38
CA LEU A 35 16.36 9.41 7.99
C LEU A 35 14.86 9.63 7.85
N SER A 36 14.27 9.12 6.79
CA SER A 36 12.82 9.15 6.55
C SER A 36 12.34 7.75 6.29
N TYR A 37 11.33 7.34 7.05
CA TYR A 37 10.69 6.04 6.92
C TYR A 37 9.18 6.19 7.03
N GLN A 38 8.49 5.66 6.05
CA GLN A 38 7.04 5.48 6.06
C GLN A 38 6.73 4.05 5.61
N LEU A 39 5.92 3.37 6.40
CA LEU A 39 5.52 1.99 6.14
C LEU A 39 4.91 1.86 4.75
N MET A 40 5.34 0.86 3.98
CA MET A 40 4.86 0.53 2.64
C MET A 40 5.08 1.61 1.56
N ASP A 41 5.73 2.72 1.88
CA ASP A 41 5.93 3.84 0.95
C ASP A 41 7.41 4.12 0.70
N HIS A 42 8.14 4.64 1.69
CA HIS A 42 9.52 5.02 1.52
C HIS A 42 10.40 4.72 2.74
N HIS A 43 11.67 4.45 2.46
CA HIS A 43 12.70 4.29 3.46
C HIS A 43 14.03 4.76 2.88
N TYR A 44 14.49 5.93 3.27
CA TYR A 44 15.72 6.53 2.76
C TYR A 44 16.42 7.41 3.81
N ILE A 45 17.69 7.68 3.56
CA ILE A 45 18.46 8.69 4.27
C ILE A 45 18.84 9.82 3.31
N ILE A 46 18.94 11.02 3.83
CA ILE A 46 19.56 12.16 3.15
C ILE A 46 20.80 12.54 3.94
N LEU A 47 21.95 12.49 3.28
CA LEU A 47 23.23 12.92 3.83
C LEU A 47 23.61 14.27 3.24
N LYS A 48 23.76 15.28 4.11
CA LYS A 48 24.26 16.61 3.73
C LYS A 48 25.64 16.80 4.31
N PHE A 49 26.59 17.17 3.47
CA PHE A 49 27.95 17.42 3.88
C PHE A 49 28.70 18.25 2.83
N THR A 50 29.87 18.77 3.21
CA THR A 50 30.73 19.55 2.31
C THR A 50 32.14 18.96 2.31
N THR A 51 32.79 18.96 1.15
CA THR A 51 34.19 18.51 1.02
C THR A 51 35.03 19.58 0.30
N ALA A 52 36.32 19.59 0.55
CA ALA A 52 37.24 20.48 -0.15
C ALA A 52 37.54 20.03 -1.60
N THR A 53 37.41 18.73 -1.87
CA THR A 53 37.66 18.14 -3.20
C THR A 53 36.44 17.33 -3.62
N PRO A 54 36.13 17.27 -4.94
CA PRO A 54 34.97 16.54 -5.41
C PRO A 54 35.13 15.05 -5.20
N ILE A 55 34.11 14.43 -4.67
CA ILE A 55 33.98 12.97 -4.51
C ILE A 55 32.83 12.50 -5.40
N TYR A 56 33.09 11.55 -6.26
CA TYR A 56 32.13 11.01 -7.21
C TYR A 56 31.55 9.71 -6.67
N PHE A 57 30.29 9.79 -6.26
CA PHE A 57 29.53 8.62 -5.83
C PHE A 57 28.88 7.93 -7.02
N GLU A 58 28.77 6.59 -6.96
CA GLU A 58 28.23 5.77 -8.03
C GLU A 58 27.01 4.98 -7.54
N ILE A 59 26.13 4.66 -8.47
CA ILE A 59 25.01 3.75 -8.19
C ILE A 59 25.57 2.43 -7.66
N GLY A 60 25.01 1.96 -6.53
CA GLY A 60 25.50 0.79 -5.82
C GLY A 60 26.49 1.08 -4.69
N ASP A 61 26.89 2.35 -4.47
CA ASP A 61 27.57 2.72 -3.24
C ASP A 61 26.62 2.52 -2.07
N THR A 62 27.10 1.92 -0.98
CA THR A 62 26.28 1.53 0.16
C THR A 62 26.77 2.15 1.46
N VAL A 63 25.84 2.32 2.38
CA VAL A 63 26.11 2.76 3.75
C VAL A 63 25.31 1.90 4.73
N GLU A 64 25.91 1.62 5.87
CA GLU A 64 25.25 0.96 6.98
C GLU A 64 25.07 1.97 8.12
N ILE A 65 23.83 2.19 8.51
CA ILE A 65 23.48 3.01 9.65
C ILE A 65 23.11 2.07 10.80
N PRO A 66 23.83 2.06 11.91
CA PRO A 66 23.52 1.23 13.06
C PRO A 66 22.05 1.38 13.48
N ASP A 67 21.39 0.27 13.80
CA ASP A 67 19.98 0.18 14.17
C ASP A 67 18.97 0.50 13.05
N PHE A 68 19.41 0.99 11.86
CA PHE A 68 18.52 1.37 10.75
C PHE A 68 18.77 0.57 9.47
N GLY A 69 19.87 -0.15 9.38
CA GLY A 69 20.17 -1.06 8.28
C GLY A 69 21.01 -0.48 7.16
N TYR A 70 20.93 -1.11 5.98
CA TYR A 70 21.71 -0.75 4.82
C TYR A 70 20.93 0.13 3.84
N PHE A 71 21.62 1.15 3.34
CA PHE A 71 21.11 2.05 2.31
C PHE A 71 22.04 2.04 1.11
N GLU A 72 21.49 2.24 -0.06
CA GLU A 72 22.20 2.18 -1.34
C GLU A 72 21.88 3.42 -2.18
N LEU A 73 22.89 3.93 -2.86
CA LEU A 73 22.70 4.96 -3.86
C LEU A 73 22.06 4.37 -5.11
N THR A 74 20.81 4.72 -5.38
CA THR A 74 20.00 4.15 -6.48
C THR A 74 19.94 5.03 -7.72
N SER A 75 20.47 6.26 -7.64
CA SER A 75 20.52 7.23 -8.73
C SER A 75 21.88 7.90 -8.80
N SER A 76 22.26 8.40 -9.98
CA SER A 76 23.50 9.14 -10.17
C SER A 76 23.48 10.42 -9.35
N TYR A 77 24.59 10.73 -8.73
CA TYR A 77 24.78 11.94 -7.94
C TYR A 77 26.02 12.71 -8.38
N PHE A 78 25.86 14.02 -8.56
CA PHE A 78 26.94 14.92 -8.89
C PHE A 78 27.07 16.03 -7.82
N PRO A 79 28.25 16.26 -7.25
CA PRO A 79 28.46 17.31 -6.27
C PRO A 79 28.24 18.71 -6.88
N LYS A 80 27.75 19.64 -6.06
CA LYS A 80 27.62 21.04 -6.46
C LYS A 80 28.82 21.83 -5.93
N HIS A 81 29.50 22.53 -6.82
CA HIS A 81 30.54 23.48 -6.42
C HIS A 81 29.88 24.63 -5.66
N ASN A 82 30.42 24.99 -4.51
CA ASN A 82 29.94 26.12 -3.70
C ASN A 82 30.83 27.37 -3.84
N ASP A 83 30.36 28.50 -3.32
CA ASP A 83 31.05 29.79 -3.41
C ASP A 83 32.34 29.89 -2.55
N SER A 84 32.60 28.87 -1.72
CA SER A 84 33.77 28.80 -0.81
C SER A 84 34.86 27.84 -1.28
N ASP A 85 34.95 27.58 -2.59
CA ASP A 85 35.87 26.63 -3.23
C ASP A 85 35.76 25.18 -2.70
N GLY A 86 34.57 24.79 -2.27
CA GLY A 86 34.22 23.43 -1.83
C GLY A 86 33.13 22.80 -2.66
N TYR A 87 32.69 21.63 -2.22
CA TYR A 87 31.65 20.87 -2.88
C TYR A 87 30.57 20.44 -1.89
N ASP A 88 29.33 20.84 -2.15
CA ASP A 88 28.18 20.52 -1.33
C ASP A 88 27.49 19.26 -1.85
N TYR A 89 27.05 18.45 -0.89
CA TYR A 89 26.34 17.20 -1.11
C TYR A 89 25.00 17.24 -0.40
N GLU A 90 23.96 16.79 -1.10
CA GLU A 90 22.66 16.44 -0.57
C GLU A 90 22.26 15.11 -1.22
N MET A 91 22.77 14.03 -0.67
CA MET A 91 22.70 12.71 -1.29
C MET A 91 21.64 11.87 -0.61
N GLN A 92 20.63 11.44 -1.39
CA GLN A 92 19.65 10.48 -0.94
C GLN A 92 20.15 9.07 -1.24
N MET A 93 20.10 8.21 -0.23
CA MET A 93 20.34 6.78 -0.36
C MET A 93 19.10 6.02 0.13
N ASP A 94 18.62 5.10 -0.67
CA ASP A 94 17.40 4.32 -0.38
C ASP A 94 17.76 3.03 0.38
N ALA A 95 16.86 2.55 1.24
CA ALA A 95 17.05 1.26 1.89
C ALA A 95 17.21 0.14 0.84
N TYR A 96 18.01 -0.86 1.13
CA TYR A 96 18.42 -1.94 0.21
C TYR A 96 17.28 -2.58 -0.58
N TYR A 97 16.10 -2.71 0.03
CA TYR A 97 14.93 -3.31 -0.60
C TYR A 97 14.14 -2.32 -1.49
N MET A 98 14.34 -1.02 -1.31
CA MET A 98 13.65 -0.02 -2.14
C MET A 98 14.08 -0.06 -3.61
N SER A 99 15.25 -0.62 -3.91
CA SER A 99 15.72 -0.88 -5.28
C SER A 99 14.82 -1.89 -6.03
N TRP A 100 13.99 -2.65 -5.33
CA TRP A 100 13.05 -3.61 -5.94
C TRP A 100 11.96 -2.92 -6.76
N LYS A 101 11.71 -1.62 -6.55
CA LYS A 101 10.86 -0.80 -7.42
C LYS A 101 11.34 -0.76 -8.88
N ASN A 102 12.64 -1.03 -9.11
CA ASN A 102 13.26 -1.03 -10.43
C ASN A 102 13.38 -2.45 -11.03
N LYS A 103 12.76 -3.46 -10.40
CA LYS A 103 12.84 -4.86 -10.83
C LYS A 103 11.44 -5.40 -11.12
N ILE A 104 11.21 -5.78 -12.37
CA ILE A 104 9.92 -6.35 -12.78
C ILE A 104 9.70 -7.71 -12.12
N CYS A 105 8.51 -7.89 -11.54
CA CYS A 105 8.05 -9.16 -10.99
C CYS A 105 7.63 -10.09 -12.14
N LYS A 106 8.27 -11.25 -12.27
CA LYS A 106 8.08 -12.19 -13.38
C LYS A 106 7.53 -13.50 -12.87
N TYR A 107 6.61 -14.09 -13.60
CA TYR A 107 6.34 -15.51 -13.46
C TYR A 107 7.48 -16.32 -14.07
N ARG A 108 8.00 -17.27 -13.30
CA ARG A 108 9.15 -18.10 -13.68
C ARG A 108 8.72 -19.57 -13.71
N PRO A 109 8.22 -20.07 -14.83
CA PRO A 109 7.85 -21.48 -14.95
C PRO A 109 9.11 -22.36 -14.90
N GLN A 110 8.93 -23.62 -14.51
CA GLN A 110 10.03 -24.61 -14.54
C GLN A 110 10.56 -24.83 -15.97
N HIS A 111 9.69 -24.70 -16.96
CA HIS A 111 9.99 -24.84 -18.37
C HIS A 111 9.35 -23.69 -19.15
N GLY A 112 10.07 -23.12 -20.07
CA GLY A 112 9.61 -22.02 -20.92
C GLY A 112 10.20 -20.66 -20.56
N ALA A 113 9.68 -19.62 -21.19
CA ALA A 113 10.12 -18.24 -20.97
C ALA A 113 9.50 -17.64 -19.72
N ASN A 114 10.22 -16.68 -19.10
CA ASN A 114 9.66 -15.89 -18.03
C ASN A 114 8.60 -14.90 -18.57
N GLU A 115 7.49 -14.78 -17.86
CA GLU A 115 6.39 -13.89 -18.23
C GLU A 115 6.39 -12.65 -17.34
N THR A 116 6.31 -11.48 -17.95
CA THR A 116 6.27 -10.19 -17.23
C THR A 116 4.85 -9.66 -17.02
N SER A 117 3.86 -10.24 -17.72
CA SER A 117 2.45 -9.88 -17.61
C SER A 117 1.62 -11.14 -17.49
N PHE A 118 1.00 -11.34 -16.34
CA PHE A 118 0.19 -12.53 -16.04
C PHE A 118 -0.85 -12.20 -14.96
N LYS A 119 -1.87 -13.05 -14.86
CA LYS A 119 -2.88 -12.97 -13.80
C LYS A 119 -2.81 -14.25 -12.97
N LEU A 120 -2.89 -14.11 -11.66
CA LEU A 120 -2.77 -15.24 -10.75
C LEU A 120 -3.81 -15.14 -9.63
N THR A 121 -4.69 -16.14 -9.54
CA THR A 121 -5.66 -16.27 -8.45
C THR A 121 -5.22 -17.40 -7.53
N THR A 122 -4.67 -17.05 -6.37
CA THR A 122 -4.13 -18.03 -5.43
C THR A 122 -4.05 -17.49 -4.01
N THR A 123 -3.43 -18.25 -3.11
CA THR A 123 -3.20 -17.85 -1.71
C THR A 123 -1.96 -16.97 -1.55
N VAL A 124 -1.85 -16.30 -0.42
CA VAL A 124 -0.69 -15.43 -0.09
C VAL A 124 0.65 -16.16 -0.21
N GLY A 125 0.71 -17.42 0.25
CA GLY A 125 1.94 -18.21 0.19
C GLY A 125 2.47 -18.40 -1.24
N VAL A 126 1.57 -18.62 -2.22
CA VAL A 126 1.97 -18.78 -3.63
C VAL A 126 2.35 -17.43 -4.24
N HIS A 127 1.62 -16.35 -3.94
CA HIS A 127 2.01 -15.00 -4.36
C HIS A 127 3.39 -14.61 -3.82
N MET A 128 3.67 -14.87 -2.54
CA MET A 128 4.98 -14.63 -1.94
C MET A 128 6.09 -15.48 -2.57
N ASN A 129 5.80 -16.74 -2.94
CA ASN A 129 6.78 -17.57 -3.66
C ASN A 129 7.15 -16.98 -5.03
N VAL A 130 6.24 -16.29 -5.73
CA VAL A 130 6.58 -15.56 -6.96
C VAL A 130 7.59 -14.45 -6.65
N ILE A 131 7.34 -13.65 -5.60
CA ILE A 131 8.25 -12.58 -5.19
C ILE A 131 9.61 -13.12 -4.78
N LEU A 132 9.65 -14.08 -3.86
CA LEU A 132 10.87 -14.69 -3.36
C LEU A 132 11.67 -15.36 -4.48
N GLY A 133 10.99 -16.02 -5.42
CA GLY A 133 11.61 -16.60 -6.61
C GLY A 133 12.28 -15.56 -7.50
N ASN A 134 11.70 -14.35 -7.61
CA ASN A 134 12.31 -13.24 -8.33
C ASN A 134 13.54 -12.70 -7.61
N LEU A 135 13.46 -12.46 -6.30
CA LEU A 135 14.59 -12.00 -5.49
C LEU A 135 15.76 -12.97 -5.56
N LYS A 136 15.49 -14.27 -5.42
CA LYS A 136 16.49 -15.32 -5.54
C LYS A 136 17.14 -15.39 -6.93
N ALA A 137 16.35 -15.31 -8.00
CA ALA A 137 16.85 -15.35 -9.36
C ALA A 137 17.69 -14.11 -9.74
N LEU A 138 17.47 -12.99 -9.05
CA LEU A 138 18.29 -11.78 -9.18
C LEU A 138 19.53 -11.82 -8.28
N GLY A 139 19.71 -12.86 -7.46
CA GLY A 139 20.82 -12.96 -6.51
C GLY A 139 20.75 -11.93 -5.37
N LEU A 140 19.56 -11.38 -5.11
CA LEU A 140 19.37 -10.39 -4.05
C LEU A 140 19.34 -11.10 -2.70
N THR A 141 20.19 -10.63 -1.78
CA THR A 141 20.35 -11.19 -0.44
C THR A 141 20.54 -10.07 0.58
N TYR A 142 20.27 -10.35 1.84
CA TYR A 142 20.65 -9.48 2.95
C TYR A 142 21.73 -10.19 3.77
N ASN A 143 22.93 -9.62 3.85
CA ASN A 143 24.09 -10.23 4.52
C ASN A 143 24.34 -11.69 4.09
N GLY A 144 24.17 -11.99 2.79
CA GLY A 144 24.35 -13.32 2.24
C GLY A 144 23.21 -14.31 2.51
N LYS A 145 22.13 -13.87 3.17
CA LYS A 145 20.93 -14.68 3.38
C LYS A 145 19.87 -14.40 2.32
N GLU A 146 19.29 -15.44 1.76
CA GLU A 146 18.13 -15.33 0.88
C GLU A 146 16.93 -14.75 1.64
N PHE A 147 16.06 -14.04 0.94
CA PHE A 147 14.83 -13.52 1.52
C PHE A 147 13.82 -14.63 1.79
N SER A 148 13.08 -14.47 2.88
CA SER A 148 11.94 -15.31 3.25
C SER A 148 10.75 -14.43 3.62
N ALA A 149 9.57 -15.03 3.70
CA ALA A 149 8.35 -14.33 4.12
C ALA A 149 7.83 -14.92 5.44
N ASP A 150 7.34 -14.04 6.32
CA ASP A 150 6.60 -14.40 7.52
C ASP A 150 5.27 -13.64 7.55
N TYR A 151 4.18 -14.34 7.62
CA TYR A 151 2.82 -13.81 7.73
C TYR A 151 2.02 -14.49 8.84
N THR A 152 2.72 -15.13 9.80
CA THR A 152 2.11 -15.89 10.88
C THR A 152 2.36 -15.29 12.26
N THR A 153 3.46 -14.56 12.44
CA THR A 153 3.99 -14.19 13.76
C THR A 153 3.36 -12.90 14.33
N TYR A 154 2.84 -12.01 13.47
CA TYR A 154 2.33 -10.70 13.90
C TYR A 154 0.81 -10.55 13.75
N ASN A 155 0.06 -11.63 13.89
CA ASN A 155 -1.37 -11.66 13.63
C ASN A 155 -2.21 -11.50 14.89
N ASN A 156 -2.27 -10.31 15.46
CA ASN A 156 -3.31 -9.99 16.44
C ASN A 156 -4.69 -9.85 15.74
N LYS A 157 -4.69 -9.48 14.46
CA LYS A 157 -5.82 -9.57 13.55
C LYS A 157 -5.43 -10.54 12.43
N ALA A 158 -5.69 -11.83 12.64
CA ALA A 158 -5.35 -12.83 11.65
C ALA A 158 -6.11 -12.59 10.34
N PHE A 159 -5.40 -12.38 9.24
CA PHE A 159 -6.00 -12.55 7.92
C PHE A 159 -6.02 -14.03 7.54
N ASP A 160 -6.97 -14.41 6.70
CA ASP A 160 -7.09 -15.79 6.24
C ASP A 160 -5.97 -16.10 5.23
N VAL A 161 -4.95 -16.82 5.67
CA VAL A 161 -3.83 -17.26 4.81
C VAL A 161 -4.27 -18.21 3.68
N GLN A 162 -5.47 -18.78 3.78
CA GLN A 162 -6.07 -19.64 2.74
C GLN A 162 -6.96 -18.85 1.79
N LYS A 163 -7.26 -17.59 2.07
CA LYS A 163 -8.01 -16.72 1.15
C LYS A 163 -7.31 -16.71 -0.21
N ARG A 164 -8.10 -16.96 -1.26
CA ARG A 164 -7.62 -16.84 -2.64
C ARG A 164 -8.05 -15.48 -3.18
N PHE A 165 -7.13 -14.78 -3.79
CA PHE A 165 -7.37 -13.47 -4.40
C PHE A 165 -6.62 -13.37 -5.72
N LEU A 166 -7.10 -12.51 -6.60
CA LEU A 166 -6.53 -12.24 -7.89
C LEU A 166 -5.53 -11.09 -7.79
N ILE A 167 -4.34 -11.29 -8.36
CA ILE A 167 -3.41 -10.19 -8.67
C ILE A 167 -3.12 -10.20 -10.16
N GLU A 168 -3.22 -9.02 -10.76
CA GLU A 168 -2.81 -8.77 -12.13
C GLU A 168 -1.38 -8.24 -12.16
N TYR A 169 -0.45 -9.10 -12.51
CA TYR A 169 0.98 -8.75 -12.66
C TYR A 169 1.23 -8.17 -14.05
N GLY A 170 0.72 -6.96 -14.28
CA GLY A 170 0.84 -6.28 -15.57
C GLY A 170 2.18 -5.55 -15.73
N SER A 171 3.31 -6.27 -15.72
CA SER A 171 4.67 -5.71 -15.76
C SER A 171 4.98 -4.78 -14.56
N ILE A 172 4.38 -5.07 -13.41
CA ILE A 172 4.62 -4.32 -12.16
C ILE A 172 5.97 -4.69 -11.54
N SER A 173 6.50 -3.81 -10.72
CA SER A 173 7.73 -4.08 -9.97
C SER A 173 7.52 -5.09 -8.84
N ILE A 174 8.61 -5.63 -8.29
CA ILE A 174 8.53 -6.53 -7.12
C ILE A 174 7.93 -5.81 -5.93
N LEU A 175 8.24 -4.52 -5.75
CA LEU A 175 7.69 -3.72 -4.65
C LEU A 175 6.19 -3.44 -4.84
N ASP A 176 5.77 -3.13 -6.08
CA ASP A 176 4.35 -2.95 -6.39
C ASP A 176 3.56 -4.26 -6.24
N ALA A 177 4.19 -5.40 -6.50
CA ALA A 177 3.59 -6.71 -6.26
C ALA A 177 3.34 -6.96 -4.76
N LEU A 178 4.25 -6.53 -3.86
CA LEU A 178 4.01 -6.55 -2.41
C LEU A 178 2.84 -5.65 -2.03
N ASN A 179 2.80 -4.43 -2.56
CA ASN A 179 1.69 -3.51 -2.32
C ASN A 179 0.35 -4.09 -2.80
N ALA A 180 0.34 -4.76 -3.97
CA ALA A 180 -0.86 -5.41 -4.49
C ALA A 180 -1.35 -6.56 -3.59
N ILE A 181 -0.44 -7.36 -3.02
CA ILE A 181 -0.79 -8.43 -2.07
C ILE A 181 -1.43 -7.85 -0.80
N CYS A 182 -0.97 -6.69 -0.35
CA CYS A 182 -1.45 -6.05 0.87
C CYS A 182 -2.63 -5.10 0.66
N SER A 183 -3.06 -4.88 -0.58
CA SER A 183 -4.18 -3.98 -0.91
C SER A 183 -5.50 -4.41 -0.27
N GLU A 184 -6.47 -3.47 -0.21
CA GLU A 184 -7.82 -3.70 0.34
C GLU A 184 -8.55 -4.84 -0.39
N ASP A 185 -8.40 -4.95 -1.70
CA ASP A 185 -9.01 -5.99 -2.53
C ASP A 185 -8.40 -7.39 -2.29
N ALA A 186 -7.17 -7.43 -1.78
CA ALA A 186 -6.44 -8.68 -1.51
C ALA A 186 -6.49 -9.05 -0.02
N LEU A 187 -5.42 -8.80 0.73
CA LEU A 187 -5.32 -9.18 2.14
C LEU A 187 -5.73 -8.07 3.10
N ASN A 188 -5.73 -6.81 2.64
CA ASN A 188 -5.96 -5.63 3.47
C ASN A 188 -5.07 -5.63 4.72
N CYS A 189 -3.76 -5.69 4.50
CA CYS A 189 -2.74 -5.73 5.55
C CYS A 189 -1.56 -4.84 5.19
N GLU A 190 -0.54 -4.85 6.03
CA GLU A 190 0.71 -4.09 5.85
C GLU A 190 1.86 -5.05 5.60
N TRP A 191 2.93 -4.53 5.00
CA TRP A 191 4.20 -5.24 4.91
C TRP A 191 5.35 -4.36 5.42
N TRP A 192 6.36 -5.03 5.97
CA TRP A 192 7.64 -4.42 6.33
C TRP A 192 8.76 -5.45 6.19
N ILE A 193 9.99 -4.97 6.20
CA ILE A 193 11.16 -5.82 6.03
C ILE A 193 12.11 -5.58 7.18
N ASP A 194 12.51 -6.68 7.83
CA ASP A 194 13.56 -6.68 8.81
C ASP A 194 14.61 -7.73 8.43
N GLY A 195 15.81 -7.27 8.15
CA GLY A 195 16.89 -8.10 7.65
C GLY A 195 16.54 -8.82 6.35
N SER A 196 16.49 -10.13 6.38
CA SER A 196 16.12 -10.97 5.23
C SER A 196 14.67 -11.47 5.27
N ILE A 197 13.84 -10.97 6.18
CA ILE A 197 12.46 -11.43 6.34
C ILE A 197 11.49 -10.34 5.89
N ILE A 198 10.57 -10.72 5.02
CA ILE A 198 9.45 -9.89 4.58
C ILE A 198 8.25 -10.30 5.44
N TYR A 199 7.79 -9.40 6.27
CA TYR A 199 6.62 -9.61 7.11
C TYR A 199 5.37 -9.06 6.44
N LEU A 200 4.26 -9.80 6.56
CA LEU A 200 2.92 -9.36 6.18
C LEU A 200 2.01 -9.52 7.40
N GLY A 201 1.26 -8.47 7.70
CA GLY A 201 0.37 -8.47 8.87
C GLY A 201 -0.11 -7.07 9.20
N TYR A 202 -0.39 -6.84 10.47
CA TYR A 202 -0.76 -5.52 10.96
C TYR A 202 0.31 -5.05 11.93
N CYS A 203 0.94 -3.90 11.62
CA CYS A 203 1.98 -3.28 12.45
C CYS A 203 1.43 -2.61 13.72
N GLU A 204 0.15 -2.73 14.00
CA GLU A 204 -0.44 -2.17 15.20
C GLU A 204 0.22 -2.78 16.44
N MET A 205 0.85 -1.92 17.23
CA MET A 205 1.39 -2.31 18.53
C MET A 205 0.27 -2.23 19.56
N GLU A 206 0.09 -3.30 20.34
CA GLU A 206 -0.72 -3.23 21.54
C GLU A 206 -0.03 -2.29 22.55
N GLY A 207 -0.68 -1.20 22.87
CA GLY A 207 -0.24 -0.25 23.88
C GLY A 207 -0.73 1.16 23.59
N GLN A 208 -1.36 1.78 24.57
CA GLN A 208 -1.70 3.18 24.47
C GLN A 208 -0.44 4.00 24.69
N THR A 209 0.05 4.65 23.65
CA THR A 209 1.07 5.69 23.80
C THR A 209 0.35 6.98 24.19
N THR A 210 0.54 7.44 25.41
CA THR A 210 0.06 8.76 25.84
C THR A 210 0.99 9.81 25.25
N PHE A 211 0.44 10.72 24.48
CA PHE A 211 1.16 11.89 23.99
C PHE A 211 0.98 13.04 24.95
N GLU A 212 2.07 13.50 25.55
CA GLU A 212 2.09 14.62 26.50
C GLU A 212 2.95 15.73 25.93
N GLN A 213 2.37 16.94 25.86
CA GLN A 213 3.12 18.13 25.43
C GLN A 213 4.26 18.39 26.43
N ASP A 214 5.41 18.80 25.93
CA ASP A 214 6.65 19.07 26.67
C ASP A 214 7.32 17.81 27.31
N VAL A 215 6.74 16.62 27.12
CA VAL A 215 7.33 15.34 27.56
C VAL A 215 7.80 14.52 26.37
N ASN A 216 6.89 14.17 25.48
CA ASN A 216 7.19 13.37 24.28
C ASN A 216 6.61 13.98 22.99
N VAL A 217 5.95 15.15 23.07
CA VAL A 217 5.47 15.92 21.94
C VAL A 217 6.10 17.30 21.96
N LEU A 218 6.98 17.58 21.03
CA LEU A 218 7.66 18.88 20.90
C LEU A 218 6.73 19.98 20.39
N SER A 219 5.86 19.65 19.44
CA SER A 219 4.85 20.58 18.93
C SER A 219 3.69 19.83 18.32
N MET A 220 2.49 20.42 18.45
CA MET A 220 1.30 19.97 17.74
C MET A 220 0.77 21.11 16.88
N SER A 221 0.46 20.82 15.63
CA SER A 221 -0.22 21.76 14.74
C SER A 221 -1.52 21.14 14.28
N TYR A 222 -2.57 21.94 14.24
CA TYR A 222 -3.85 21.58 13.65
C TYR A 222 -3.91 22.18 12.26
N SER A 223 -4.25 21.35 11.28
CA SER A 223 -4.63 21.83 9.95
C SER A 223 -6.07 21.43 9.69
N GLU A 224 -6.86 22.37 9.20
CA GLU A 224 -8.19 22.02 8.71
C GLU A 224 -8.05 21.10 7.50
N SER A 225 -8.73 19.97 7.52
CA SER A 225 -8.86 19.11 6.34
C SER A 225 -9.64 19.88 5.28
N LYS A 226 -9.06 20.03 4.11
CA LYS A 226 -9.74 20.56 2.91
C LYS A 226 -10.62 19.49 2.24
N SER A 227 -10.68 18.28 2.79
CA SER A 227 -11.56 17.24 2.27
C SER A 227 -13.02 17.62 2.50
N THR A 228 -13.85 17.37 1.52
CA THR A 228 -15.29 17.56 1.64
C THR A 228 -15.81 16.61 2.72
N TYR A 229 -16.36 17.17 3.78
CA TYR A 229 -16.96 16.41 4.86
C TYR A 229 -18.40 16.10 4.49
N ILE A 230 -18.72 14.81 4.28
CA ILE A 230 -20.07 14.36 3.92
C ILE A 230 -20.79 13.93 5.20
N THR A 231 -22.00 14.43 5.40
CA THR A 231 -22.84 14.11 6.57
C THR A 231 -24.06 13.28 6.22
N ARG A 232 -24.45 13.28 4.93
CA ARG A 232 -25.52 12.45 4.37
C ARG A 232 -24.98 11.77 3.12
N LEU A 233 -24.98 10.44 3.10
CA LEU A 233 -24.41 9.65 2.01
C LEU A 233 -25.49 8.83 1.33
N TYR A 234 -25.76 9.10 0.07
CA TYR A 234 -26.58 8.26 -0.79
C TYR A 234 -25.74 7.10 -1.30
N ALA A 235 -26.16 5.88 -1.00
CA ALA A 235 -25.46 4.66 -1.37
C ALA A 235 -26.33 3.84 -2.30
N PHE A 236 -25.80 3.56 -3.49
CA PHE A 236 -26.46 2.76 -4.50
C PHE A 236 -25.62 1.53 -4.87
N GLY A 237 -26.29 0.43 -5.13
CA GLY A 237 -25.67 -0.70 -5.82
C GLY A 237 -25.73 -0.56 -7.34
N SER A 238 -25.36 -1.63 -8.05
CA SER A 238 -25.38 -1.69 -9.50
C SER A 238 -26.80 -1.83 -10.04
N ASP A 239 -26.97 -1.53 -11.31
CA ASP A 239 -28.17 -1.80 -12.12
C ASP A 239 -28.25 -3.27 -12.62
N ARG A 240 -27.22 -4.08 -12.35
CA ARG A 240 -27.15 -5.48 -12.77
C ARG A 240 -28.29 -6.30 -12.17
N ASN A 241 -28.91 -7.14 -12.97
CA ASN A 241 -29.99 -8.03 -12.54
C ASN A 241 -31.22 -7.34 -11.94
N ILE A 242 -31.36 -6.05 -12.14
CA ILE A 242 -32.51 -5.29 -11.70
C ILE A 242 -33.55 -5.31 -12.80
N PRO A 243 -34.74 -5.95 -12.58
CA PRO A 243 -35.81 -5.89 -13.54
C PRO A 243 -36.39 -4.48 -13.64
N LYS A 244 -36.88 -4.11 -14.81
CA LYS A 244 -37.55 -2.83 -15.00
C LYS A 244 -38.70 -2.65 -13.99
N GLY A 245 -38.66 -1.55 -13.26
CA GLY A 245 -39.64 -1.27 -12.21
C GLY A 245 -39.36 -1.97 -10.87
N TYR A 246 -38.11 -2.41 -10.63
CA TYR A 246 -37.68 -2.95 -9.34
C TYR A 246 -37.54 -1.82 -8.31
N PHE A 247 -38.05 -2.06 -7.09
CA PHE A 247 -37.96 -1.13 -5.98
C PHE A 247 -37.58 -1.87 -4.70
N THR A 248 -36.65 -1.31 -3.94
CA THR A 248 -36.18 -1.85 -2.66
C THR A 248 -36.77 -1.08 -1.47
N GLY A 249 -38.01 -0.71 -1.50
CA GLY A 249 -38.67 -0.02 -0.40
C GLY A 249 -40.05 -0.60 -0.15
N ALA A 250 -40.58 -0.47 1.07
CA ALA A 250 -41.88 -0.99 1.46
C ALA A 250 -43.05 -0.28 0.75
N ASP A 251 -42.82 0.86 0.13
CA ASP A 251 -43.81 1.67 -0.53
C ASP A 251 -43.51 1.79 -2.03
N ALA A 252 -43.56 0.67 -2.71
CA ALA A 252 -43.42 0.61 -4.17
C ALA A 252 -44.64 1.17 -4.93
N ASP A 253 -45.34 2.11 -4.36
CA ASP A 253 -46.41 2.81 -5.10
C ASP A 253 -45.85 4.00 -5.89
N VAL A 254 -44.98 3.68 -6.81
CA VAL A 254 -44.35 4.64 -7.73
C VAL A 254 -45.24 4.93 -8.94
N THR A 255 -46.49 4.59 -8.83
CA THR A 255 -47.44 4.73 -9.95
C THR A 255 -47.79 6.17 -10.27
N THR A 256 -47.46 7.12 -9.39
CA THR A 256 -47.88 8.51 -9.60
C THR A 256 -46.94 9.36 -10.41
N ASP A 257 -45.61 9.12 -10.40
CA ASP A 257 -44.67 10.03 -11.06
C ASP A 257 -43.78 9.42 -12.16
N GLY A 258 -43.92 8.12 -12.41
CA GLY A 258 -43.29 7.46 -13.57
C GLY A 258 -41.77 7.35 -13.52
N VAL A 259 -41.13 7.65 -12.41
CA VAL A 259 -39.68 7.54 -12.24
C VAL A 259 -39.37 6.21 -11.54
N ALA A 260 -38.86 5.26 -12.32
CA ALA A 260 -38.31 4.02 -11.78
C ALA A 260 -36.82 4.24 -11.47
N THR A 261 -36.36 3.70 -10.34
CA THR A 261 -34.93 3.61 -10.11
C THR A 261 -34.38 2.34 -10.74
N ASP A 262 -33.29 2.46 -11.48
CA ASP A 262 -32.60 1.35 -12.11
C ASP A 262 -31.46 0.81 -11.22
N TYR A 263 -31.31 1.33 -10.01
CA TYR A 263 -30.21 0.99 -9.10
C TYR A 263 -30.72 0.30 -7.84
N LEU A 264 -29.92 -0.62 -7.28
CA LEU A 264 -30.17 -1.18 -5.96
C LEU A 264 -30.02 -0.08 -4.91
N MET A 265 -31.07 0.18 -4.15
CA MET A 265 -31.07 1.19 -3.10
C MET A 265 -30.72 0.58 -1.74
N LEU A 266 -30.10 1.39 -0.90
CA LEU A 266 -29.85 1.04 0.50
C LEU A 266 -31.20 0.79 1.23
N PRO A 267 -31.39 -0.37 1.89
CA PRO A 267 -32.63 -0.65 2.61
C PRO A 267 -32.77 0.27 3.83
N ASN A 268 -33.99 0.62 4.17
CA ASN A 268 -34.29 1.41 5.35
C ASN A 268 -33.84 0.67 6.63
N LYS A 269 -33.25 1.40 7.55
CA LYS A 269 -32.77 0.92 8.85
C LYS A 269 -33.08 1.97 9.92
N GLU A 270 -33.63 1.54 11.05
CA GLU A 270 -33.85 2.42 12.20
C GLU A 270 -32.52 2.90 12.81
N VAL A 271 -32.61 3.97 13.60
CA VAL A 271 -31.46 4.58 14.30
C VAL A 271 -30.80 3.54 15.20
N ASP A 272 -29.50 3.32 15.01
CA ASP A 272 -28.69 2.45 15.88
C ASP A 272 -28.12 3.18 17.11
N SER A 273 -27.33 2.45 17.95
CA SER A 273 -26.71 2.98 19.15
C SER A 273 -25.78 4.16 18.90
N ASP A 274 -25.18 4.23 17.71
CA ASP A 274 -24.21 5.25 17.33
C ASP A 274 -24.88 6.46 16.64
N GLY A 275 -26.19 6.40 16.47
CA GLY A 275 -27.01 7.46 15.90
C GLY A 275 -27.14 7.41 14.38
N PHE A 276 -26.70 6.33 13.72
CA PHE A 276 -26.87 6.15 12.28
C PHE A 276 -28.22 5.52 11.94
N TYR A 277 -28.84 6.03 10.90
CA TYR A 277 -30.02 5.43 10.29
C TYR A 277 -29.92 5.46 8.77
N ALA A 278 -30.69 4.63 8.10
CA ALA A 278 -30.81 4.64 6.65
C ALA A 278 -32.25 4.85 6.25
N LYS A 279 -32.50 5.76 5.33
CA LYS A 279 -33.84 6.08 4.80
C LYS A 279 -33.73 6.60 3.38
N ASP A 280 -34.67 6.18 2.54
CA ASP A 280 -34.79 6.68 1.17
C ASP A 280 -33.46 6.65 0.36
N GLY A 281 -32.68 5.59 0.56
CA GLY A 281 -31.41 5.37 -0.13
C GLY A 281 -30.18 6.11 0.44
N TYR A 282 -30.31 6.85 1.52
CA TYR A 282 -29.18 7.49 2.19
C TYR A 282 -28.96 6.98 3.62
N ILE A 283 -27.74 7.13 4.08
CA ILE A 283 -27.35 6.94 5.49
C ILE A 283 -26.93 8.29 6.09
N GLU A 284 -27.34 8.52 7.32
CA GLU A 284 -27.12 9.78 8.04
C GLU A 284 -26.97 9.53 9.54
N ASN A 285 -26.21 10.39 10.23
CA ASN A 285 -26.11 10.36 11.67
C ASN A 285 -26.94 11.49 12.30
N VAL A 286 -27.96 11.14 13.08
CA VAL A 286 -28.89 12.10 13.72
C VAL A 286 -28.19 13.02 14.72
N ASN A 287 -27.03 12.66 15.24
CA ASN A 287 -26.25 13.49 16.15
C ASN A 287 -25.52 14.61 15.42
N VAL A 288 -25.29 14.46 14.12
CA VAL A 288 -24.52 15.39 13.25
C VAL A 288 -25.51 16.26 12.46
N VAL A 289 -26.46 15.63 11.76
CA VAL A 289 -27.44 16.36 10.91
C VAL A 289 -28.69 16.61 11.68
N LYS A 290 -29.00 17.89 11.95
CA LYS A 290 -30.17 18.31 12.69
C LYS A 290 -31.37 18.68 11.82
N ASN A 291 -31.12 19.01 10.56
CA ASN A 291 -32.13 19.29 9.55
C ASN A 291 -31.53 19.20 8.14
N ASP A 292 -32.37 19.04 7.12
CA ASP A 292 -31.95 18.86 5.73
C ASP A 292 -31.07 19.98 5.17
N LYS A 293 -31.29 21.23 5.63
CA LYS A 293 -30.47 22.36 5.16
C LYS A 293 -29.02 22.31 5.62
N GLN A 294 -28.73 21.53 6.65
CA GLN A 294 -27.38 21.37 7.19
C GLN A 294 -26.68 20.14 6.66
N ALA A 295 -27.38 19.27 5.94
CA ALA A 295 -26.78 18.09 5.36
C ALA A 295 -25.81 18.49 4.24
N ILE A 296 -24.60 17.92 4.30
CA ILE A 296 -23.61 17.95 3.21
C ILE A 296 -23.70 16.60 2.53
N GLU A 297 -24.23 16.60 1.32
CA GLU A 297 -24.64 15.40 0.64
C GLU A 297 -23.53 14.86 -0.28
N GLY A 298 -23.41 13.54 -0.34
CA GLY A 298 -22.53 12.82 -1.25
C GLY A 298 -23.22 11.59 -1.81
N VAL A 299 -22.66 11.03 -2.85
CA VAL A 299 -23.15 9.83 -3.52
C VAL A 299 -22.01 8.84 -3.66
N VAL A 300 -22.29 7.56 -3.41
CA VAL A 300 -21.37 6.46 -3.69
C VAL A 300 -22.12 5.34 -4.42
N MET A 301 -21.47 4.70 -5.38
CA MET A 301 -21.99 3.55 -6.09
C MET A 301 -21.11 2.33 -5.81
N PHE A 302 -21.73 1.20 -5.48
CA PHE A 302 -21.11 -0.10 -5.29
C PHE A 302 -21.46 -0.99 -6.47
N GLU A 303 -20.61 -1.02 -7.48
CA GLU A 303 -20.87 -1.72 -8.74
C GLU A 303 -20.98 -3.25 -8.59
N ASP A 304 -20.39 -3.80 -7.54
CA ASP A 304 -20.42 -5.22 -7.23
C ASP A 304 -21.62 -5.66 -6.37
N GLU A 305 -22.39 -4.68 -5.86
CA GLU A 305 -23.61 -4.93 -5.12
C GLU A 305 -24.84 -4.89 -6.03
N TYR A 306 -25.42 -6.05 -6.27
CA TYR A 306 -26.61 -6.25 -7.11
C TYR A 306 -27.36 -7.49 -6.67
N PRO A 307 -28.66 -7.67 -7.02
CA PRO A 307 -29.40 -8.87 -6.71
C PRO A 307 -28.73 -10.10 -7.29
N LYS A 308 -28.25 -11.00 -6.44
CA LYS A 308 -27.56 -12.23 -6.79
C LYS A 308 -28.47 -13.42 -6.53
N VAL A 309 -28.48 -14.40 -7.43
CA VAL A 309 -29.14 -15.68 -7.24
C VAL A 309 -28.04 -16.72 -7.06
N GLU A 310 -28.01 -17.34 -5.89
CA GLU A 310 -27.17 -18.51 -5.65
C GLU A 310 -27.97 -19.78 -5.98
N SER A 311 -27.49 -20.58 -6.92
CA SER A 311 -28.07 -21.86 -7.22
C SER A 311 -27.02 -22.90 -7.64
N ALA A 312 -27.26 -24.15 -7.36
CA ALA A 312 -26.41 -25.24 -7.84
C ALA A 312 -26.66 -25.50 -9.34
N VAL A 313 -25.56 -25.60 -10.09
CA VAL A 313 -25.67 -26.03 -11.51
C VAL A 313 -26.10 -27.47 -11.56
N SER A 314 -27.28 -27.71 -12.09
CA SER A 314 -27.85 -29.09 -12.22
C SER A 314 -27.33 -29.81 -13.45
N SER A 315 -27.01 -29.09 -14.53
CA SER A 315 -26.43 -29.69 -15.74
C SER A 315 -25.72 -28.62 -16.59
N ILE A 316 -24.65 -29.02 -17.27
CA ILE A 316 -23.97 -28.23 -18.28
C ILE A 316 -24.11 -28.94 -19.61
N LYS A 317 -24.63 -28.24 -20.63
CA LYS A 317 -24.68 -28.74 -22.01
C LYS A 317 -23.66 -27.96 -22.82
N THR A 318 -22.71 -28.63 -23.43
CA THR A 318 -21.80 -28.09 -24.42
C THR A 318 -22.42 -28.19 -25.81
N TYR A 319 -22.41 -27.11 -26.54
CA TYR A 319 -22.80 -27.09 -27.94
C TYR A 319 -21.56 -26.84 -28.78
N ASP A 320 -21.25 -27.76 -29.68
CA ASP A 320 -20.24 -27.49 -30.71
C ASP A 320 -20.91 -26.57 -31.73
N SER A 321 -20.51 -25.31 -31.77
CA SER A 321 -20.87 -24.44 -32.88
C SER A 321 -19.91 -24.76 -34.04
N THR A 322 -20.33 -25.64 -34.93
CA THR A 322 -19.79 -25.68 -36.30
C THR A 322 -20.23 -24.39 -36.97
N VAL A 323 -19.34 -23.41 -37.05
CA VAL A 323 -19.51 -22.31 -37.99
C VAL A 323 -19.22 -22.92 -39.36
N ASP A 324 -20.27 -23.28 -40.11
CA ASP A 324 -20.14 -23.53 -41.53
C ASP A 324 -19.68 -22.20 -42.17
N ASN A 325 -18.41 -22.12 -42.55
CA ASN A 325 -17.96 -21.17 -43.53
C ASN A 325 -18.54 -21.61 -44.88
N GLU A 326 -19.68 -21.09 -45.24
CA GLU A 326 -20.11 -21.07 -46.65
C GLU A 326 -19.51 -19.78 -47.28
N ASP A 327 -18.87 -19.98 -48.42
CA ASP A 327 -18.16 -19.08 -49.33
C ASP A 327 -18.88 -17.75 -49.67
#